data_2cd9d9db70d1c1a91d4c895a6812c8ad
#
_entry.id   2cd9d9db70d1c1a91d4c895a6812c8ad
#
_cell.length_a   1.000
_cell.length_b   1.000
_cell.length_c   1.000
_cell.angle_alpha   90.00
_cell.angle_beta   90.00
_cell.angle_gamma   90.00
#
_symmetry.space_group_name_H-M   'P 1'
#
loop_
_entity.id
_entity.type
_entity.pdbx_description
1 polymer ?
#
loop_
_entity_poly.entity_id
_entity_poly.type
_entity_poly.pdbx_seq_one_letter_code
_entity_poly.pdbx_strand_id
1 'polypeptide(L)'
;MTGYTEKEAKAGLAAKLPALETFPNQFSGYEIRIEAPEFTSVCPKTGRPDFGVITIRYVPAKKVIELKSLKEYLLGYRSLGIFYENAVNRILEDVVKACRPASATVTGEFNPRGGIVSVIEARYPRPGFRKL
;
A
#
# COMPACT_ATOMS: atom_id res chain seq x y z
N MET A 1 -1.24 -31.20 -7.74
CA MET A 1 -0.46 -30.10 -7.24
C MET A 1 -1.27 -28.81 -7.23
N THR A 2 -1.24 -28.16 -6.15
CA THR A 2 -1.94 -26.89 -6.04
C THR A 2 -0.91 -25.79 -6.08
N GLY A 3 -0.53 -25.40 -7.26
CA GLY A 3 0.43 -24.35 -7.39
C GLY A 3 -0.19 -22.98 -7.24
N TYR A 4 0.67 -22.04 -7.01
CA TYR A 4 0.34 -20.64 -7.18
C TYR A 4 0.79 -20.25 -8.57
N THR A 5 -0.15 -19.77 -9.37
CA THR A 5 0.11 -19.37 -10.76
C THR A 5 0.26 -17.85 -10.83
N GLU A 6 0.54 -17.36 -12.06
CA GLU A 6 0.55 -15.92 -12.30
C GLU A 6 -0.76 -15.25 -11.92
N LYS A 7 -1.87 -15.98 -12.01
CA LYS A 7 -3.18 -15.45 -11.64
C LYS A 7 -3.21 -15.05 -10.17
N GLU A 8 -2.81 -15.94 -9.27
CA GLU A 8 -2.75 -15.64 -7.86
C GLU A 8 -1.66 -14.61 -7.54
N ALA A 9 -0.51 -14.74 -8.22
CA ALA A 9 0.60 -13.82 -8.01
C ALA A 9 0.25 -12.37 -8.35
N LYS A 10 -0.70 -12.17 -9.26
CA LYS A 10 -1.13 -10.83 -9.68
C LYS A 10 -2.46 -10.40 -9.07
N ALA A 11 -3.06 -11.23 -8.23
CA ALA A 11 -4.38 -10.93 -7.67
C ALA A 11 -4.36 -9.56 -6.97
N GLY A 12 -5.39 -8.77 -7.25
CA GLY A 12 -5.58 -7.48 -6.62
C GLY A 12 -4.81 -6.31 -7.22
N LEU A 13 -3.81 -6.58 -8.07
CA LEU A 13 -2.96 -5.50 -8.60
C LEU A 13 -3.70 -4.59 -9.59
N ALA A 14 -4.71 -5.10 -10.28
CA ALA A 14 -5.48 -4.33 -11.26
C ALA A 14 -6.86 -3.93 -10.76
N ALA A 15 -7.20 -4.25 -9.52
CA ALA A 15 -8.51 -3.93 -8.98
C ALA A 15 -8.69 -2.41 -8.88
N LYS A 16 -9.92 -1.96 -9.17
CA LYS A 16 -10.24 -0.54 -9.04
C LYS A 16 -10.49 -0.21 -7.58
N LEU A 17 -9.78 0.77 -7.06
CA LEU A 17 -9.89 1.24 -5.69
C LEU A 17 -10.32 2.71 -5.70
N PRO A 18 -10.89 3.22 -4.58
CA PRO A 18 -11.18 4.64 -4.47
C PRO A 18 -9.94 5.49 -4.74
N ALA A 19 -10.14 6.62 -5.41
CA ALA A 19 -9.02 7.47 -5.82
C ALA A 19 -8.41 8.20 -4.64
N LEU A 20 -7.08 8.30 -4.65
CA LEU A 20 -6.35 9.15 -3.71
C LEU A 20 -6.43 10.59 -4.21
N GLU A 21 -6.82 11.50 -3.33
CA GLU A 21 -6.86 12.93 -3.61
C GLU A 21 -5.68 13.61 -2.92
N THR A 22 -5.32 14.77 -3.42
CA THR A 22 -4.19 15.53 -2.92
C THR A 22 -4.56 17.01 -2.82
N PHE A 23 -3.75 17.75 -2.06
CA PHE A 23 -3.86 19.21 -2.03
C PHE A 23 -2.45 19.81 -2.15
N PRO A 24 -2.34 21.09 -2.58
CA PRO A 24 -1.04 21.72 -2.77
C PRO A 24 -0.26 21.85 -1.47
N ASN A 25 1.02 21.43 -1.51
CA ASN A 25 1.92 21.54 -0.38
C ASN A 25 2.45 22.97 -0.25
N GLN A 26 2.54 23.47 0.99
CA GLN A 26 2.96 24.84 1.27
C GLN A 26 4.35 24.94 1.89
N PHE A 27 4.98 23.84 2.25
CA PHE A 27 6.25 23.85 2.97
C PHE A 27 7.22 22.82 2.41
N SER A 28 8.49 22.97 2.77
CA SER A 28 9.53 21.97 2.46
C SER A 28 10.25 21.60 3.75
N GLY A 29 11.08 20.56 3.69
CA GLY A 29 11.92 20.18 4.81
C GLY A 29 11.21 19.41 5.90
N TYR A 30 10.17 18.64 5.57
CA TYR A 30 9.47 17.83 6.54
C TYR A 30 9.05 16.50 5.94
N GLU A 31 8.78 15.54 6.82
CA GLU A 31 8.31 14.20 6.44
C GLU A 31 6.95 13.93 7.06
N ILE A 32 6.10 13.24 6.33
CA ILE A 32 4.79 12.81 6.81
C ILE A 32 4.87 11.31 7.08
N ARG A 33 4.37 10.90 8.25
CA ARG A 33 4.21 9.49 8.61
C ARG A 33 2.75 9.24 8.94
N ILE A 34 2.17 8.25 8.27
CA ILE A 34 0.77 7.88 8.46
C ILE A 34 0.74 6.40 8.82
N GLU A 35 0.03 6.07 9.89
CA GLU A 35 -0.14 4.67 10.31
C GLU A 35 -1.60 4.29 10.21
N ALA A 36 -1.84 3.14 9.59
CA ALA A 36 -3.16 2.54 9.49
C ALA A 36 -3.12 1.20 10.23
N PRO A 37 -3.42 1.19 11.54
CA PRO A 37 -3.24 -0.01 12.37
C PRO A 37 -4.31 -1.07 12.17
N GLU A 38 -5.38 -0.76 11.44
CA GLU A 38 -6.48 -1.69 11.23
C GLU A 38 -6.60 -2.11 9.77
N PHE A 39 -5.48 -2.16 9.08
CA PHE A 39 -5.49 -2.56 7.68
C PHE A 39 -5.94 -4.03 7.55
N THR A 40 -6.83 -4.28 6.59
CA THR A 40 -7.37 -5.61 6.31
C THR A 40 -7.38 -5.85 4.81
N SER A 41 -7.00 -7.06 4.41
CA SER A 41 -7.15 -7.54 3.05
C SER A 41 -7.55 -9.01 3.12
N VAL A 42 -7.66 -9.67 1.96
CA VAL A 42 -8.10 -11.06 1.89
C VAL A 42 -7.01 -11.87 1.20
N CYS A 43 -6.70 -13.04 1.75
CA CYS A 43 -5.79 -13.96 1.09
C CYS A 43 -6.46 -14.47 -0.21
N PRO A 44 -5.82 -14.28 -1.38
CA PRO A 44 -6.45 -14.66 -2.64
C PRO A 44 -6.60 -16.18 -2.80
N LYS A 45 -5.89 -16.96 -1.98
CA LYS A 45 -5.96 -18.42 -2.07
C LYS A 45 -7.01 -19.00 -1.11
N THR A 46 -7.04 -18.52 0.13
CA THR A 46 -7.91 -19.10 1.17
C THR A 46 -9.20 -18.33 1.38
N GLY A 47 -9.27 -17.07 0.94
CA GLY A 47 -10.41 -16.20 1.20
C GLY A 47 -10.49 -15.71 2.64
N ARG A 48 -9.50 -15.99 3.46
CA ARG A 48 -9.48 -15.55 4.85
C ARG A 48 -8.95 -14.13 4.97
N PRO A 49 -9.45 -13.37 5.95
CA PRO A 49 -8.97 -12.00 6.14
C PRO A 49 -7.55 -11.99 6.70
N ASP A 50 -6.77 -11.02 6.24
CA ASP A 50 -5.46 -10.71 6.74
C ASP A 50 -5.50 -9.36 7.44
N PHE A 51 -4.80 -9.24 8.56
CA PHE A 51 -4.79 -8.03 9.37
C PHE A 51 -3.35 -7.55 9.57
N GLY A 52 -3.19 -6.25 9.61
CA GLY A 52 -1.86 -5.70 9.83
C GLY A 52 -1.87 -4.20 10.00
N VAL A 53 -0.67 -3.65 10.12
CA VAL A 53 -0.44 -2.21 10.21
C VAL A 53 0.27 -1.77 8.94
N ILE A 54 -0.30 -0.79 8.25
CA ILE A 54 0.37 -0.14 7.13
C ILE A 54 0.91 1.20 7.61
N THR A 55 2.18 1.43 7.38
CA THR A 55 2.83 2.71 7.66
C THR A 55 3.30 3.31 6.36
N ILE A 56 2.88 4.55 6.09
CA ILE A 56 3.28 5.30 4.90
C ILE A 56 4.11 6.48 5.36
N ARG A 57 5.35 6.57 4.88
CA ARG A 57 6.23 7.69 5.17
C ARG A 57 6.64 8.31 3.85
N TYR A 58 6.52 9.64 3.74
CA TYR A 58 6.97 10.29 2.51
C TYR A 58 7.38 11.73 2.76
N VAL A 59 8.29 12.19 1.90
CA VAL A 59 8.72 13.59 1.87
C VAL A 59 7.94 14.26 0.75
N PRO A 60 6.97 15.12 1.07
CA PRO A 60 6.13 15.70 0.02
C PRO A 60 6.92 16.70 -0.81
N ALA A 61 6.60 16.74 -2.11
CA ALA A 61 7.12 17.76 -3.03
C ALA A 61 6.04 18.82 -3.24
N LYS A 62 5.27 18.74 -4.34
CA LYS A 62 4.27 19.76 -4.65
C LYS A 62 2.89 19.45 -4.09
N LYS A 63 2.65 18.20 -3.69
CA LYS A 63 1.32 17.73 -3.29
C LYS A 63 1.39 16.93 -2.00
N VAL A 64 0.32 17.04 -1.22
CA VAL A 64 0.14 16.27 0.02
C VAL A 64 -1.10 15.40 -0.13
N ILE A 65 -1.02 14.14 0.33
CA ILE A 65 -2.17 13.23 0.28
C ILE A 65 -3.24 13.68 1.26
N GLU A 66 -4.47 13.71 0.77
CA GLU A 66 -5.63 14.07 1.58
C GLU A 66 -6.10 12.84 2.36
N LEU A 67 -6.22 12.96 3.68
CA LEU A 67 -6.40 11.80 4.57
C LEU A 67 -7.76 11.12 4.44
N LYS A 68 -8.82 11.84 4.14
CA LYS A 68 -10.14 11.22 3.97
C LYS A 68 -10.14 10.29 2.77
N SER A 69 -9.57 10.71 1.66
CA SER A 69 -9.46 9.85 0.48
C SER A 69 -8.54 8.67 0.74
N LEU A 70 -7.47 8.86 1.51
CA LEU A 70 -6.59 7.76 1.89
C LEU A 70 -7.33 6.73 2.71
N LYS A 71 -8.16 7.17 3.66
CA LYS A 71 -8.97 6.27 4.45
C LYS A 71 -9.88 5.41 3.56
N GLU A 72 -10.59 6.05 2.63
CA GLU A 72 -11.48 5.32 1.72
C GLU A 72 -10.68 4.37 0.82
N TYR A 73 -9.52 4.81 0.34
CA TYR A 73 -8.62 3.99 -0.47
C TYR A 73 -8.22 2.72 0.29
N LEU A 74 -7.75 2.86 1.53
CA LEU A 74 -7.29 1.72 2.32
C LEU A 74 -8.46 0.79 2.70
N LEU A 75 -9.65 1.36 2.95
CA LEU A 75 -10.83 0.55 3.22
C LEU A 75 -11.22 -0.31 2.01
N GLY A 76 -10.87 0.12 0.82
CA GLY A 76 -11.11 -0.65 -0.39
C GLY A 76 -10.39 -1.99 -0.42
N TYR A 77 -9.36 -2.17 0.41
CA TYR A 77 -8.63 -3.44 0.49
C TYR A 77 -9.36 -4.51 1.33
N ARG A 78 -10.38 -4.14 2.11
CA ARG A 78 -10.98 -5.05 3.09
C ARG A 78 -11.52 -6.33 2.48
N SER A 79 -12.07 -6.26 1.29
CA SER A 79 -12.58 -7.44 0.59
C SER A 79 -11.77 -7.79 -0.65
N LEU A 80 -10.60 -7.18 -0.79
CA LEU A 80 -9.75 -7.40 -1.95
C LEU A 80 -8.80 -8.56 -1.72
N GLY A 81 -8.86 -9.56 -2.61
CA GLY A 81 -7.89 -10.68 -2.59
C GLY A 81 -6.55 -10.19 -3.11
N ILE A 82 -5.57 -10.12 -2.23
CA ILE A 82 -4.24 -9.63 -2.58
C ILE A 82 -3.23 -10.14 -1.55
N PHE A 83 -2.07 -10.58 -2.00
CA PHE A 83 -1.00 -10.99 -1.11
C PHE A 83 -0.32 -9.78 -0.45
N TYR A 84 0.30 -10.01 0.72
CA TYR A 84 0.98 -8.95 1.49
C TYR A 84 1.96 -8.14 0.65
N GLU A 85 2.82 -8.86 -0.08
CA GLU A 85 3.85 -8.24 -0.91
C GLU A 85 3.24 -7.31 -1.95
N ASN A 86 2.16 -7.74 -2.55
CA ASN A 86 1.47 -6.95 -3.58
C ASN A 86 0.74 -5.76 -2.97
N ALA A 87 0.11 -5.95 -1.80
CA ALA A 87 -0.61 -4.87 -1.14
C ALA A 87 0.34 -3.72 -0.81
N VAL A 88 1.48 -4.01 -0.20
CA VAL A 88 2.45 -2.99 0.18
C VAL A 88 3.00 -2.27 -1.05
N ASN A 89 3.37 -3.03 -2.08
CA ASN A 89 3.92 -2.44 -3.30
C ASN A 89 2.86 -1.64 -4.07
N ARG A 90 1.63 -2.11 -4.12
CA ARG A 90 0.56 -1.36 -4.77
C ARG A 90 0.27 -0.05 -4.05
N ILE A 91 0.24 -0.07 -2.72
CA ILE A 91 0.04 1.16 -1.95
C ILE A 91 1.15 2.16 -2.25
N LEU A 92 2.41 1.70 -2.30
CA LEU A 92 3.51 2.58 -2.65
C LEU A 92 3.32 3.19 -4.05
N GLU A 93 3.00 2.37 -5.04
CA GLU A 93 2.82 2.86 -6.40
C GLU A 93 1.68 3.86 -6.49
N ASP A 94 0.56 3.59 -5.83
CA ASP A 94 -0.59 4.48 -5.86
C ASP A 94 -0.29 5.81 -5.15
N VAL A 95 0.43 5.77 -4.03
CA VAL A 95 0.87 6.97 -3.32
C VAL A 95 1.80 7.81 -4.20
N VAL A 96 2.80 7.19 -4.80
CA VAL A 96 3.75 7.89 -5.67
C VAL A 96 3.03 8.49 -6.88
N LYS A 97 2.13 7.74 -7.48
CA LYS A 97 1.36 8.23 -8.62
C LYS A 97 0.49 9.43 -8.25
N ALA A 98 -0.09 9.43 -7.06
CA ALA A 98 -0.99 10.49 -6.62
C ALA A 98 -0.25 11.77 -6.28
N CYS A 99 0.83 11.71 -5.50
CA CYS A 99 1.44 12.94 -4.96
C CYS A 99 2.88 13.20 -5.46
N ARG A 100 3.50 12.27 -6.18
CA ARG A 100 4.86 12.42 -6.72
C ARG A 100 5.84 12.98 -5.69
N PRO A 101 6.05 12.26 -4.58
CA PRO A 101 6.90 12.74 -3.50
C PRO A 101 8.37 12.71 -3.87
N ALA A 102 9.20 13.41 -3.10
CA ALA A 102 10.65 13.30 -3.25
C ALA A 102 11.12 11.89 -2.90
N SER A 103 10.53 11.31 -1.87
CA SER A 103 10.78 9.91 -1.48
C SER A 103 9.58 9.39 -0.72
N ALA A 104 9.43 8.07 -0.69
CA ALA A 104 8.35 7.43 0.04
C ALA A 104 8.75 6.01 0.44
N THR A 105 8.22 5.56 1.57
CA THR A 105 8.38 4.18 2.06
C THR A 105 7.03 3.71 2.57
N VAL A 106 6.63 2.52 2.17
CA VAL A 106 5.44 1.86 2.71
C VAL A 106 5.88 0.57 3.39
N THR A 107 5.50 0.42 4.64
CA THR A 107 5.82 -0.77 5.43
C THR A 107 4.52 -1.44 5.85
N GLY A 108 4.45 -2.74 5.66
CA GLY A 108 3.33 -3.56 6.14
C GLY A 108 3.83 -4.56 7.17
N GLU A 109 3.25 -4.52 8.37
CA GLU A 109 3.52 -5.49 9.43
C GLU A 109 2.24 -6.29 9.64
N PHE A 110 2.29 -7.56 9.29
CA PHE A 110 1.09 -8.39 9.29
C PHE A 110 1.04 -9.30 10.51
N ASN A 111 -0.17 -9.52 11.02
CA ASN A 111 -0.38 -10.36 12.19
C ASN A 111 0.09 -11.79 11.92
N PRO A 112 0.57 -12.50 12.98
CA PRO A 112 1.08 -13.85 12.80
C PRO A 112 0.06 -14.81 12.22
N ARG A 113 0.53 -15.66 11.31
CA ARG A 113 -0.24 -16.76 10.75
C ARG A 113 0.62 -18.01 10.87
N GLY A 114 0.12 -19.01 11.60
CA GLY A 114 0.91 -20.20 11.85
C GLY A 114 2.22 -19.90 12.58
N GLY A 115 2.24 -18.84 13.39
CA GLY A 115 3.44 -18.45 14.11
C GLY A 115 4.45 -17.63 13.32
N ILE A 116 4.11 -17.29 12.07
CA ILE A 116 5.03 -16.54 11.20
C ILE A 116 4.56 -15.08 11.08
N VAL A 117 5.48 -14.16 11.31
CA VAL A 117 5.26 -12.72 11.15
C VAL A 117 6.00 -12.27 9.91
N SER A 118 5.32 -11.48 9.06
CA SER A 118 5.92 -10.88 7.86
C SER A 118 5.94 -9.38 7.98
N VAL A 119 7.09 -8.80 7.64
CA VAL A 119 7.22 -7.34 7.49
C VAL A 119 7.73 -7.10 6.08
N ILE A 120 6.96 -6.31 5.32
CA ILE A 120 7.30 -5.97 3.93
C ILE A 120 7.51 -4.47 3.86
N GLU A 121 8.62 -4.06 3.28
CA GLU A 121 8.92 -2.65 3.11
C GLU A 121 9.27 -2.37 1.66
N ALA A 122 8.57 -1.40 1.07
CA ALA A 122 8.80 -0.97 -0.30
C ALA A 122 9.11 0.52 -0.29
N ARG A 123 10.07 0.95 -1.11
CA ARG A 123 10.52 2.34 -1.09
C ARG A 123 10.68 2.92 -2.48
N TYR A 124 10.53 4.23 -2.55
CA TYR A 124 10.65 5.02 -3.77
C TYR A 124 11.60 6.20 -3.49
N PRO A 125 12.54 6.55 -4.37
CA PRO A 125 12.81 5.90 -5.67
C PRO A 125 13.51 4.56 -5.51
N ARG A 126 13.40 3.73 -6.54
CA ARG A 126 14.09 2.43 -6.60
C ARG A 126 14.31 2.03 -8.05
N PRO A 127 15.34 1.19 -8.34
CA PRO A 127 15.51 0.65 -9.69
C PRO A 127 14.28 -0.16 -10.10
N GLY A 128 13.86 -0.01 -11.35
CA GLY A 128 12.73 -0.77 -11.87
C GLY A 128 11.36 -0.29 -11.44
N PHE A 129 11.27 0.84 -10.74
CA PHE A 129 9.97 1.42 -10.40
C PHE A 129 9.24 1.83 -11.68
N ARG A 130 7.94 1.53 -11.75
CA ARG A 130 7.17 1.82 -12.95
C ARG A 130 7.12 3.32 -13.22
N LYS A 131 7.22 3.67 -14.51
CA LYS A 131 7.05 5.06 -14.90
C LYS A 131 5.60 5.49 -14.72
N LEU A 132 5.44 6.70 -14.31
CA LEU A 132 4.12 7.28 -14.06
C LEU A 132 3.67 8.18 -15.21
#